data_171d6374587bd313ddae817a6da1d3df
#
_entry.id   171d6374587bd313ddae817a6da1d3df
#
_cell.length_a   1.000
_cell.length_b   1.000
_cell.length_c   1.000
_cell.angle_alpha   90.00
_cell.angle_beta   90.00
_cell.angle_gamma   90.00
#
_symmetry.space_group_name_H-M   'P 1'
#
loop_
_entity.id
_entity.type
_entity.pdbx_description
1 polymer ?
#
loop_
_entity_poly.entity_id
_entity_poly.type
_entity_poly.pdbx_seq_one_letter_code
_entity_poly.pdbx_strand_id
1 'polypeptide(L)'
;MITNQISTTGSPHRLGRRQLEMIADQLDRIDHRLLSLLRMHRYATTRQLSYLSRLATAYASARSALRQTTRRLNRHRHLGLVDHLERRIGGVRAGSTGYIWHLREPGHRLVAPERTTRHRTTEPSHAFLAHTLAITEARLVIERAAHDTGGYLSLLRTEPDCWRHWLLPGGGKRWLKPDLEAITTTATNEEDHWLCEIDLNTENPARLLTKCHDYQDHLNADTEQASTGYYPQVIWIMNSLRRAARLTEQIAADQYLTPGLFKIITSAEELARLIQQGP
;
A
#
# COMPACT_ATOMS: atom_id res chain seq x y z
N MET A 1 -43.12 -22.44 -24.91
CA MET A 1 -41.85 -21.68 -24.87
C MET A 1 -41.46 -21.57 -23.42
N ILE A 2 -40.51 -22.39 -22.99
CA ILE A 2 -40.03 -22.42 -21.59
C ILE A 2 -38.71 -21.68 -21.59
N THR A 3 -38.70 -20.49 -21.01
CA THR A 3 -37.51 -19.66 -20.86
C THR A 3 -36.72 -20.17 -19.67
N ASN A 4 -35.60 -20.81 -19.93
CA ASN A 4 -34.67 -21.32 -18.93
C ASN A 4 -33.85 -20.16 -18.38
N GLN A 5 -34.21 -19.64 -17.21
CA GLN A 5 -33.38 -18.72 -16.46
C GLN A 5 -32.26 -19.53 -15.78
N ILE A 6 -31.06 -19.40 -16.28
CA ILE A 6 -29.86 -19.92 -15.63
C ILE A 6 -29.52 -18.97 -14.46
N SER A 7 -29.98 -19.35 -13.28
CA SER A 7 -29.58 -18.75 -12.02
C SER A 7 -28.15 -19.20 -11.67
N THR A 8 -27.14 -18.36 -11.95
CA THR A 8 -25.77 -18.57 -11.51
C THR A 8 -25.54 -17.96 -10.10
N THR A 9 -26.22 -18.50 -9.11
CA THR A 9 -25.87 -18.31 -7.69
C THR A 9 -25.17 -19.57 -7.18
N GLY A 10 -23.94 -19.80 -7.64
CA GLY A 10 -23.07 -20.80 -7.03
C GLY A 10 -22.59 -20.27 -5.69
N SER A 11 -23.01 -20.88 -4.56
CA SER A 11 -22.39 -20.71 -3.26
C SER A 11 -20.87 -20.82 -3.38
N PRO A 12 -20.08 -19.98 -2.70
CA PRO A 12 -18.62 -20.03 -2.81
C PRO A 12 -18.14 -21.39 -2.33
N HIS A 13 -17.70 -22.24 -3.24
CA HIS A 13 -17.15 -23.55 -2.92
C HIS A 13 -15.92 -23.35 -2.03
N ARG A 14 -16.02 -23.76 -0.77
CA ARG A 14 -14.94 -23.63 0.21
C ARG A 14 -13.84 -24.62 -0.18
N LEU A 15 -12.71 -24.12 -0.70
CA LEU A 15 -11.55 -24.96 -1.00
C LEU A 15 -11.04 -25.64 0.26
N GLY A 16 -11.02 -26.99 0.25
CA GLY A 16 -10.45 -27.80 1.30
C GLY A 16 -8.91 -27.65 1.35
N ARG A 17 -8.28 -28.10 2.46
CA ARG A 17 -6.83 -28.01 2.64
C ARG A 17 -6.06 -28.70 1.50
N ARG A 18 -6.43 -29.94 1.15
CA ARG A 18 -5.79 -30.70 0.07
C ARG A 18 -5.88 -30.00 -1.28
N GLN A 19 -7.05 -29.41 -1.59
CA GLN A 19 -7.22 -28.66 -2.85
C GLN A 19 -6.33 -27.41 -2.88
N LEU A 20 -6.18 -26.73 -1.75
CA LEU A 20 -5.33 -25.56 -1.64
C LEU A 20 -3.85 -25.92 -1.78
N GLU A 21 -3.41 -27.04 -1.21
CA GLU A 21 -2.06 -27.59 -1.39
C GLU A 21 -1.79 -27.94 -2.86
N MET A 22 -2.72 -28.64 -3.53
CA MET A 22 -2.59 -28.95 -4.97
C MET A 22 -2.56 -27.70 -5.85
N ILE A 23 -3.26 -26.63 -5.46
CA ILE A 23 -3.20 -25.34 -6.16
C ILE A 23 -1.82 -24.68 -5.90
N ALA A 24 -1.34 -24.70 -4.67
CA ALA A 24 -0.05 -24.12 -4.29
C ALA A 24 1.10 -24.71 -5.12
N ASP A 25 1.11 -26.03 -5.31
CA ASP A 25 2.12 -26.76 -6.11
C ASP A 25 2.13 -26.34 -7.60
N GLN A 26 1.06 -25.73 -8.10
CA GLN A 26 0.94 -25.26 -9.48
C GLN A 26 1.33 -23.79 -9.67
N LEU A 27 1.62 -23.06 -8.56
CA LEU A 27 1.95 -21.65 -8.60
C LEU A 27 3.45 -21.47 -8.69
N ASP A 28 3.87 -20.62 -9.62
CA ASP A 28 5.26 -20.21 -9.74
C ASP A 28 5.58 -18.98 -8.85
N ARG A 29 6.86 -18.56 -8.85
CA ARG A 29 7.33 -17.40 -8.09
C ARG A 29 6.57 -16.12 -8.40
N ILE A 30 6.16 -15.92 -9.66
CA ILE A 30 5.43 -14.70 -10.06
C ILE A 30 3.99 -14.74 -9.54
N ASP A 31 3.36 -15.92 -9.54
CA ASP A 31 2.03 -16.12 -8.97
C ASP A 31 2.01 -15.81 -7.47
N HIS A 32 2.95 -16.37 -6.71
CA HIS A 32 3.11 -16.08 -5.28
C HIS A 32 3.36 -14.60 -5.02
N ARG A 33 4.19 -13.93 -5.85
CA ARG A 33 4.43 -12.49 -5.73
C ARG A 33 3.14 -11.68 -5.92
N LEU A 34 2.34 -11.97 -6.95
CA LEU A 34 1.08 -11.27 -7.20
C LEU A 34 0.10 -11.43 -6.03
N LEU A 35 -0.01 -12.64 -5.48
CA LEU A 35 -0.86 -12.88 -4.30
C LEU A 35 -0.34 -12.16 -3.05
N SER A 36 0.98 -12.13 -2.83
CA SER A 36 1.61 -11.42 -1.72
C SER A 36 1.43 -9.90 -1.84
N LEU A 37 1.51 -9.35 -3.06
CA LEU A 37 1.21 -7.95 -3.33
C LEU A 37 -0.25 -7.61 -2.98
N LEU A 38 -1.20 -8.46 -3.39
CA LEU A 38 -2.61 -8.29 -3.05
C LEU A 38 -2.89 -8.45 -1.55
N ARG A 39 -2.13 -9.28 -0.85
CA ARG A 39 -2.21 -9.37 0.61
C ARG A 39 -1.76 -8.07 1.26
N MET A 40 -0.61 -7.54 0.85
CA MET A 40 -0.02 -6.32 1.40
C MET A 40 -0.91 -5.11 1.13
N HIS A 41 -1.33 -4.91 -0.11
CA HIS A 41 -2.09 -3.73 -0.53
C HIS A 41 -3.59 -3.86 -0.40
N ARG A 42 -4.12 -5.04 -0.07
CA ARG A 42 -5.56 -5.37 -0.02
C ARG A 42 -6.27 -5.22 -1.37
N TYR A 43 -6.10 -4.09 -2.04
CA TYR A 43 -6.66 -3.76 -3.36
C TYR A 43 -5.58 -3.14 -4.25
N ALA A 44 -5.50 -3.63 -5.49
CA ALA A 44 -4.60 -3.06 -6.49
C ALA A 44 -5.17 -3.20 -7.89
N THR A 45 -4.92 -2.24 -8.76
CA THR A 45 -5.30 -2.32 -10.17
C THR A 45 -4.39 -3.29 -10.93
N THR A 46 -4.88 -3.83 -12.05
CA THR A 46 -4.06 -4.65 -12.96
C THR A 46 -2.77 -3.93 -13.36
N ARG A 47 -2.85 -2.61 -13.58
CA ARG A 47 -1.70 -1.79 -13.98
C ARG A 47 -0.65 -1.69 -12.87
N GLN A 48 -1.07 -1.41 -11.63
CA GLN A 48 -0.19 -1.37 -10.46
C GLN A 48 0.50 -2.72 -10.25
N LEU A 49 -0.25 -3.83 -10.25
CA LEU A 49 0.31 -5.18 -10.12
C LEU A 49 1.29 -5.52 -11.24
N SER A 50 0.98 -5.13 -12.47
CA SER A 50 1.86 -5.33 -13.62
C SER A 50 3.17 -4.56 -13.45
N TYR A 51 3.11 -3.34 -12.97
CA TYR A 51 4.29 -2.52 -12.73
C TYR A 51 5.17 -3.12 -11.63
N LEU A 52 4.60 -3.44 -10.47
CA LEU A 52 5.31 -4.07 -9.36
C LEU A 52 5.91 -5.44 -9.72
N SER A 53 5.24 -6.17 -10.61
CA SER A 53 5.78 -7.43 -11.14
C SER A 53 7.00 -7.23 -12.03
N ARG A 54 7.03 -6.12 -12.81
CA ARG A 54 8.16 -5.79 -13.69
C ARG A 54 9.44 -5.48 -12.93
N LEU A 55 9.36 -4.82 -11.80
CA LEU A 55 10.53 -4.47 -11.00
C LEU A 55 11.29 -5.71 -10.48
N ALA A 56 10.59 -6.83 -10.36
CA ALA A 56 11.18 -8.09 -9.86
C ALA A 56 11.39 -9.16 -10.94
N THR A 57 10.93 -8.93 -12.16
CA THR A 57 10.97 -9.94 -13.24
C THR A 57 11.18 -9.26 -14.58
N ALA A 58 12.13 -9.75 -15.34
CA ALA A 58 12.36 -9.28 -16.70
C ALA A 58 11.19 -9.64 -17.63
N TYR A 59 10.59 -8.62 -18.22
CA TYR A 59 9.59 -8.75 -19.28
C TYR A 59 10.09 -8.03 -20.53
N ALA A 60 9.72 -8.54 -21.71
CA ALA A 60 10.14 -7.95 -22.99
C ALA A 60 9.65 -6.50 -23.17
N SER A 61 8.54 -6.13 -22.55
CA SER A 61 7.99 -4.77 -22.56
C SER A 61 6.92 -4.57 -21.47
N ALA A 62 6.55 -3.31 -21.18
CA ALA A 62 5.43 -2.98 -20.31
C ALA A 62 4.10 -3.60 -20.79
N ARG A 63 3.88 -3.65 -22.11
CA ARG A 63 2.71 -4.28 -22.71
C ARG A 63 2.70 -5.80 -22.52
N SER A 64 3.86 -6.44 -22.61
CA SER A 64 4.02 -7.88 -22.33
C SER A 64 3.74 -8.19 -20.86
N ALA A 65 4.29 -7.39 -19.92
CA ALA A 65 4.04 -7.51 -18.49
C ALA A 65 2.55 -7.39 -18.18
N LEU A 66 1.87 -6.38 -18.72
CA LEU A 66 0.44 -6.16 -18.49
C LEU A 66 -0.40 -7.36 -18.98
N ARG A 67 -0.13 -7.88 -20.18
CA ARG A 67 -0.82 -9.06 -20.72
C ARG A 67 -0.60 -10.31 -19.87
N GLN A 68 0.65 -10.55 -19.45
CA GLN A 68 0.97 -11.73 -18.63
C GLN A 68 0.36 -11.62 -17.23
N THR A 69 0.44 -10.44 -16.60
CA THR A 69 -0.21 -10.18 -15.31
C THR A 69 -1.72 -10.40 -15.40
N THR A 70 -2.38 -9.86 -16.43
CA THR A 70 -3.83 -10.05 -16.64
C THR A 70 -4.17 -11.54 -16.79
N ARG A 71 -3.39 -12.30 -17.57
CA ARG A 71 -3.61 -13.74 -17.74
C ARG A 71 -3.48 -14.51 -16.43
N ARG A 72 -2.46 -14.19 -15.61
CA ARG A 72 -2.24 -14.82 -14.30
C ARG A 72 -3.37 -14.49 -13.32
N LEU A 73 -3.77 -13.23 -13.22
CA LEU A 73 -4.87 -12.81 -12.35
C LEU A 73 -6.19 -13.49 -12.73
N ASN A 74 -6.50 -13.62 -14.02
CA ASN A 74 -7.65 -14.37 -14.48
C ASN A 74 -7.55 -15.86 -14.13
N ARG A 75 -6.38 -16.49 -14.26
CA ARG A 75 -6.15 -17.86 -13.80
C ARG A 75 -6.38 -17.99 -12.29
N HIS A 76 -5.83 -17.06 -11.48
CA HIS A 76 -6.06 -17.05 -10.03
C HIS A 76 -7.52 -16.86 -9.66
N ARG A 77 -8.28 -16.10 -10.46
CA ARG A 77 -9.72 -15.94 -10.28
C ARG A 77 -10.46 -17.24 -10.56
N HIS A 78 -10.14 -17.95 -11.63
CA HIS A 78 -10.71 -19.27 -11.94
C HIS A 78 -10.38 -20.31 -10.85
N LEU A 79 -9.19 -20.21 -10.23
CA LEU A 79 -8.79 -21.03 -9.09
C LEU A 79 -9.46 -20.59 -7.77
N GLY A 80 -10.22 -19.49 -7.76
CA GLY A 80 -10.91 -19.00 -6.58
C GLY A 80 -10.00 -18.28 -5.57
N LEU A 81 -8.76 -17.92 -5.94
CA LEU A 81 -7.78 -17.27 -5.06
C LEU A 81 -7.98 -15.77 -4.96
N VAL A 82 -8.38 -15.13 -6.05
CA VAL A 82 -8.64 -13.69 -6.16
C VAL A 82 -10.01 -13.42 -6.76
N ASP A 83 -10.48 -12.19 -6.59
CA ASP A 83 -11.61 -11.65 -7.36
C ASP A 83 -11.32 -10.18 -7.69
N HIS A 84 -12.20 -9.57 -8.47
CA HIS A 84 -12.09 -8.17 -8.83
C HIS A 84 -13.41 -7.42 -8.62
N LEU A 85 -13.28 -6.12 -8.36
CA LEU A 85 -14.39 -5.19 -8.31
C LEU A 85 -14.62 -4.62 -9.71
N GLU A 86 -15.87 -4.59 -10.16
CA GLU A 86 -16.26 -3.99 -11.44
C GLU A 86 -16.37 -2.47 -11.38
N ARG A 87 -15.90 -1.83 -10.28
CA ARG A 87 -16.03 -0.41 -10.08
C ARG A 87 -15.11 0.41 -11.00
N ARG A 88 -15.73 1.32 -11.70
CA ARG A 88 -15.05 2.41 -12.40
C ARG A 88 -14.69 3.50 -11.38
N ILE A 89 -13.44 3.57 -10.95
CA ILE A 89 -12.94 4.69 -10.17
C ILE A 89 -12.31 5.68 -11.15
N GLY A 90 -12.81 6.90 -11.19
CA GLY A 90 -12.18 7.98 -11.92
C GLY A 90 -13.12 8.70 -12.87
N GLY A 91 -13.00 10.03 -12.87
CA GLY A 91 -13.60 10.91 -13.86
C GLY A 91 -12.95 10.75 -15.24
N VAL A 92 -13.49 11.45 -16.20
CA VAL A 92 -13.39 11.39 -17.67
C VAL A 92 -11.98 11.29 -18.31
N ARG A 93 -10.87 11.24 -17.56
CA ARG A 93 -9.49 11.23 -18.10
C ARG A 93 -8.67 9.98 -17.83
N ALA A 94 -9.19 9.01 -17.14
CA ALA A 94 -8.44 7.74 -16.92
C ALA A 94 -8.75 6.76 -18.05
N GLY A 95 -7.85 6.65 -19.01
CA GLY A 95 -7.90 5.61 -20.04
C GLY A 95 -7.96 4.23 -19.43
N SER A 96 -8.78 3.33 -19.99
CA SER A 96 -9.04 1.94 -19.64
C SER A 96 -8.91 1.63 -18.12
N THR A 97 -10.01 1.76 -17.42
CA THR A 97 -10.17 1.32 -16.03
C THR A 97 -9.93 -0.19 -15.95
N GLY A 98 -8.71 -0.58 -15.61
CA GLY A 98 -8.41 -1.98 -15.31
C GLY A 98 -9.18 -2.43 -14.07
N TYR A 99 -9.44 -3.72 -13.97
CA TYR A 99 -10.03 -4.31 -12.78
C TYR A 99 -9.22 -3.98 -11.53
N ILE A 100 -9.91 -3.86 -10.39
CA ILE A 100 -9.30 -3.72 -9.06
C ILE A 100 -9.40 -5.07 -8.40
N TRP A 101 -8.26 -5.70 -8.18
CA TRP A 101 -8.12 -7.04 -7.67
C TRP A 101 -7.98 -7.06 -6.16
N HIS A 102 -8.48 -8.14 -5.54
CA HIS A 102 -8.30 -8.43 -4.12
C HIS A 102 -8.22 -9.96 -3.91
N LEU A 103 -7.64 -10.36 -2.79
CA LEU A 103 -7.65 -11.77 -2.39
C LEU A 103 -9.05 -12.20 -1.95
N ARG A 104 -9.40 -13.43 -2.31
CA ARG A 104 -10.46 -14.18 -1.65
C ARG A 104 -9.92 -14.95 -0.46
N GLU A 105 -10.80 -15.52 0.36
CA GLU A 105 -10.39 -16.27 1.53
C GLU A 105 -9.37 -17.39 1.24
N PRO A 106 -9.50 -18.21 0.16
CA PRO A 106 -8.48 -19.19 -0.17
C PRO A 106 -7.12 -18.58 -0.53
N GLY A 107 -7.11 -17.43 -1.22
CA GLY A 107 -5.86 -16.69 -1.50
C GLY A 107 -5.19 -16.19 -0.24
N HIS A 108 -5.96 -15.66 0.73
CA HIS A 108 -5.43 -15.28 2.05
C HIS A 108 -4.80 -16.45 2.79
N ARG A 109 -5.46 -17.61 2.81
CA ARG A 109 -4.93 -18.83 3.45
C ARG A 109 -3.64 -19.33 2.82
N LEU A 110 -3.50 -19.14 1.50
CA LEU A 110 -2.31 -19.57 0.77
C LEU A 110 -1.09 -18.72 1.11
N VAL A 111 -1.25 -17.38 1.20
CA VAL A 111 -0.12 -16.47 1.45
C VAL A 111 0.12 -16.15 2.92
N ALA A 112 -0.79 -16.55 3.82
CA ALA A 112 -0.68 -16.33 5.26
C ALA A 112 -1.37 -17.47 6.03
N PRO A 113 -0.82 -18.70 5.99
CA PRO A 113 -1.45 -19.87 6.58
C PRO A 113 -1.63 -19.77 8.11
N GLU A 114 -0.81 -18.96 8.78
CA GLU A 114 -0.82 -18.80 10.24
C GLU A 114 -1.90 -17.85 10.77
N ARG A 115 -2.52 -17.02 9.89
CA ARG A 115 -3.59 -16.10 10.29
C ARG A 115 -4.95 -16.80 10.29
N THR A 116 -5.49 -17.05 11.47
CA THR A 116 -6.79 -17.71 11.70
C THR A 116 -8.00 -16.78 11.49
N THR A 117 -7.81 -15.49 11.26
CA THR A 117 -8.89 -14.52 11.09
C THR A 117 -9.57 -14.69 9.74
N ARG A 118 -10.88 -15.03 9.77
CA ARG A 118 -11.72 -15.02 8.56
C ARG A 118 -11.82 -13.63 7.98
N HIS A 119 -11.26 -13.41 6.81
CA HIS A 119 -11.50 -12.20 6.04
C HIS A 119 -12.94 -12.21 5.49
N ARG A 120 -13.84 -11.45 6.12
CA ARG A 120 -15.13 -11.13 5.51
C ARG A 120 -14.87 -10.11 4.41
N THR A 121 -15.17 -10.49 3.19
CA THR A 121 -15.18 -9.57 2.03
C THR A 121 -16.45 -8.72 2.12
N THR A 122 -16.40 -7.64 2.89
CA THR A 122 -17.41 -6.59 2.81
C THR A 122 -17.03 -5.68 1.65
N GLU A 123 -18.01 -5.26 0.86
CA GLU A 123 -17.75 -4.33 -0.24
C GLU A 123 -17.11 -3.04 0.32
N PRO A 124 -15.89 -2.66 -0.14
CA PRO A 124 -15.19 -1.51 0.42
C PRO A 124 -15.93 -0.21 0.08
N SER A 125 -15.89 0.77 0.98
CA SER A 125 -16.36 2.11 0.65
C SER A 125 -15.49 2.72 -0.44
N HIS A 126 -16.04 3.67 -1.19
CA HIS A 126 -15.30 4.37 -2.24
C HIS A 126 -14.06 5.10 -1.70
N ALA A 127 -14.19 5.77 -0.53
CA ALA A 127 -13.09 6.47 0.12
C ALA A 127 -11.97 5.51 0.55
N PHE A 128 -12.32 4.38 1.18
CA PHE A 128 -11.34 3.36 1.57
C PHE A 128 -10.60 2.79 0.36
N LEU A 129 -11.32 2.49 -0.72
CA LEU A 129 -10.71 1.95 -1.94
C LEU A 129 -9.77 2.97 -2.59
N ALA A 130 -10.19 4.24 -2.70
CA ALA A 130 -9.34 5.30 -3.23
C ALA A 130 -8.06 5.47 -2.41
N HIS A 131 -8.17 5.48 -1.09
CA HIS A 131 -7.02 5.57 -0.18
C HIS A 131 -6.05 4.40 -0.35
N THR A 132 -6.55 3.18 -0.34
CA THR A 132 -5.72 1.97 -0.51
C THR A 132 -4.98 1.96 -1.86
N LEU A 133 -5.63 2.40 -2.94
CA LEU A 133 -4.99 2.52 -4.25
C LEU A 133 -3.93 3.62 -4.28
N ALA A 134 -4.14 4.72 -3.54
CA ALA A 134 -3.15 5.80 -3.42
C ALA A 134 -1.91 5.37 -2.63
N ILE A 135 -2.06 4.55 -1.57
CA ILE A 135 -0.93 3.91 -0.88
C ILE A 135 -0.11 3.06 -1.86
N THR A 136 -0.79 2.27 -2.70
CA THR A 136 -0.10 1.47 -3.72
C THR A 136 0.62 2.35 -4.75
N GLU A 137 0.04 3.49 -5.14
CA GLU A 137 0.68 4.43 -6.06
C GLU A 137 1.92 5.10 -5.44
N ALA A 138 1.85 5.51 -4.17
CA ALA A 138 3.00 6.05 -3.43
C ALA A 138 4.16 5.04 -3.42
N ARG A 139 3.89 3.76 -3.13
CA ARG A 139 4.89 2.70 -3.24
C ARG A 139 5.54 2.66 -4.63
N LEU A 140 4.74 2.70 -5.71
CA LEU A 140 5.27 2.63 -7.08
C LEU A 140 6.27 3.76 -7.35
N VAL A 141 5.96 4.97 -6.89
CA VAL A 141 6.83 6.12 -7.04
C VAL A 141 8.13 5.93 -6.24
N ILE A 142 8.03 5.51 -4.98
CA ILE A 142 9.19 5.28 -4.10
C ILE A 142 10.11 4.20 -4.68
N GLU A 143 9.55 3.03 -5.03
CA GLU A 143 10.32 1.89 -5.54
C GLU A 143 11.01 2.24 -6.88
N ARG A 144 10.33 3.00 -7.75
CA ARG A 144 10.89 3.47 -8.99
C ARG A 144 12.00 4.52 -8.77
N ALA A 145 11.74 5.51 -7.92
CA ALA A 145 12.70 6.58 -7.65
C ALA A 145 14.02 6.04 -7.08
N ALA A 146 13.95 5.08 -6.14
CA ALA A 146 15.12 4.40 -5.63
C ALA A 146 15.88 3.62 -6.74
N HIS A 147 15.13 2.89 -7.57
CA HIS A 147 15.75 2.14 -8.68
C HIS A 147 16.40 3.04 -9.73
N ASP A 148 15.80 4.19 -10.06
CA ASP A 148 16.30 5.13 -11.07
C ASP A 148 17.66 5.75 -10.65
N THR A 149 18.03 5.72 -9.37
CA THR A 149 19.34 6.15 -8.83
C THR A 149 20.30 4.98 -8.53
N GLY A 150 19.97 3.78 -8.99
CA GLY A 150 20.79 2.59 -8.77
C GLY A 150 20.61 1.93 -7.39
N GLY A 151 19.72 2.44 -6.58
CA GLY A 151 19.30 1.86 -5.29
C GLY A 151 18.14 0.89 -5.42
N TYR A 152 17.51 0.55 -4.31
CA TYR A 152 16.36 -0.34 -4.27
C TYR A 152 15.49 -0.10 -3.02
N LEU A 153 14.26 -0.61 -3.05
CA LEU A 153 13.36 -0.64 -1.90
C LEU A 153 13.67 -1.90 -1.06
N SER A 154 14.31 -1.72 0.09
CA SER A 154 14.73 -2.82 0.97
C SER A 154 13.60 -3.31 1.88
N LEU A 155 12.72 -2.40 2.33
CA LEU A 155 11.56 -2.74 3.14
C LEU A 155 10.36 -1.94 2.72
N LEU A 156 9.19 -2.58 2.76
CA LEU A 156 7.90 -1.91 2.67
C LEU A 156 6.87 -2.61 3.54
N ARG A 157 6.18 -1.83 4.36
CA ARG A 157 5.02 -2.25 5.14
C ARG A 157 3.88 -1.26 4.94
N THR A 158 2.67 -1.77 4.83
CA THR A 158 1.44 -0.98 4.83
C THR A 158 0.68 -1.21 6.13
N GLU A 159 -0.33 -0.40 6.41
CA GLU A 159 -1.21 -0.61 7.55
C GLU A 159 -1.86 -2.02 7.56
N PRO A 160 -1.97 -2.71 8.69
CA PRO A 160 -1.53 -2.31 10.04
C PRO A 160 -0.08 -2.72 10.37
N ASP A 161 0.65 -3.36 9.45
CA ASP A 161 1.96 -3.96 9.70
C ASP A 161 3.07 -2.88 9.93
N CYS A 162 2.82 -1.62 9.53
CA CYS A 162 3.67 -0.46 9.79
C CYS A 162 3.30 0.31 11.08
N TRP A 163 2.25 -0.10 11.79
CA TRP A 163 1.84 0.58 13.01
C TRP A 163 2.84 0.37 14.14
N ARG A 164 3.07 1.43 14.93
CA ARG A 164 3.97 1.45 16.07
C ARG A 164 3.22 1.77 17.34
N HIS A 165 3.78 1.42 18.48
CA HIS A 165 3.24 1.84 19.76
C HIS A 165 4.36 2.18 20.73
N TRP A 166 4.09 3.06 21.66
CA TRP A 166 4.96 3.36 22.79
C TRP A 166 4.18 3.38 24.09
N LEU A 167 4.91 3.34 25.19
CA LEU A 167 4.32 3.39 26.52
C LEU A 167 4.31 4.81 27.04
N LEU A 168 3.18 5.25 27.56
CA LEU A 168 3.06 6.51 28.29
C LEU A 168 3.58 6.36 29.72
N PRO A 169 4.04 7.45 30.37
CA PRO A 169 4.25 7.48 31.81
C PRO A 169 2.95 7.04 32.51
N GLY A 170 2.99 5.91 33.24
CA GLY A 170 1.78 5.32 33.83
C GLY A 170 1.29 4.04 33.13
N GLY A 171 1.99 3.54 32.10
CA GLY A 171 1.79 2.21 31.50
C GLY A 171 0.71 2.11 30.40
N GLY A 172 0.07 3.22 30.03
CA GLY A 172 -0.85 3.27 28.89
C GLY A 172 -0.10 3.10 27.55
N LYS A 173 -0.72 2.41 26.58
CA LYS A 173 -0.18 2.32 25.19
C LYS A 173 -0.77 3.40 24.30
N ARG A 174 0.08 4.09 23.56
CA ARG A 174 -0.30 4.98 22.47
C ARG A 174 0.15 4.40 21.13
N TRP A 175 -0.61 4.63 20.07
CA TRP A 175 -0.36 4.07 18.75
C TRP A 175 -0.10 5.16 17.73
N LEU A 176 0.99 5.02 16.98
CA LEU A 176 1.24 5.74 15.74
C LEU A 176 0.83 4.83 14.59
N LYS A 177 0.06 5.37 13.64
CA LYS A 177 -0.56 4.59 12.56
C LYS A 177 -0.26 5.19 11.19
N PRO A 178 0.98 5.10 10.72
CA PRO A 178 1.32 5.46 9.34
C PRO A 178 0.51 4.65 8.33
N ASP A 179 0.26 5.21 7.16
CA ASP A 179 -0.35 4.48 6.03
C ASP A 179 0.67 3.54 5.36
N LEU A 180 1.93 3.97 5.31
CA LEU A 180 3.02 3.27 4.67
C LEU A 180 4.34 3.51 5.41
N GLU A 181 5.15 2.48 5.53
CA GLU A 181 6.57 2.53 5.88
C GLU A 181 7.38 2.03 4.70
N ALA A 182 8.45 2.73 4.37
CA ALA A 182 9.42 2.30 3.38
C ALA A 182 10.85 2.52 3.87
N ILE A 183 11.76 1.63 3.49
CA ILE A 183 13.21 1.83 3.60
C ILE A 183 13.77 1.70 2.20
N THR A 184 14.48 2.72 1.75
CA THR A 184 15.19 2.72 0.48
C THR A 184 16.68 2.64 0.74
N THR A 185 17.36 1.78 -0.01
CA THR A 185 18.82 1.65 0.06
C THR A 185 19.42 2.29 -1.18
N THR A 186 20.35 3.22 -0.99
CA THR A 186 21.05 3.93 -2.07
C THR A 186 22.05 3.02 -2.79
N ALA A 187 22.60 3.47 -3.92
CA ALA A 187 23.69 2.78 -4.62
C ALA A 187 24.97 2.67 -3.78
N THR A 188 25.15 3.53 -2.77
CA THR A 188 26.25 3.53 -1.78
C THR A 188 25.96 2.68 -0.55
N ASN A 189 24.82 1.98 -0.53
CA ASN A 189 24.36 1.10 0.55
C ASN A 189 23.98 1.86 1.85
N GLU A 190 23.58 3.12 1.73
CA GLU A 190 23.00 3.90 2.81
C GLU A 190 21.47 3.69 2.84
N GLU A 191 20.87 3.69 4.01
CA GLU A 191 19.44 3.48 4.19
C GLU A 191 18.73 4.77 4.55
N ASP A 192 17.68 5.10 3.78
CA ASP A 192 16.74 6.18 4.08
C ASP A 192 15.41 5.58 4.55
N HIS A 193 14.90 6.09 5.66
CA HIS A 193 13.69 5.58 6.31
C HIS A 193 12.55 6.58 6.21
N TRP A 194 11.39 6.11 5.75
CA TRP A 194 10.23 6.91 5.40
C TRP A 194 8.97 6.41 6.10
N LEU A 195 8.22 7.32 6.71
CA LEU A 195 6.84 7.10 7.15
C LEU A 195 5.93 8.00 6.33
N CYS A 196 4.95 7.42 5.64
CA CYS A 196 4.08 8.18 4.75
C CYS A 196 2.64 8.22 5.27
N GLU A 197 2.04 9.41 5.17
CA GLU A 197 0.61 9.69 5.36
C GLU A 197 0.01 10.14 4.03
N ILE A 198 -1.12 9.58 3.64
CA ILE A 198 -1.79 9.89 2.38
C ILE A 198 -3.11 10.62 2.66
N ASP A 199 -3.17 11.93 2.36
CA ASP A 199 -4.40 12.72 2.49
C ASP A 199 -5.10 12.94 1.14
N LEU A 200 -6.24 12.31 0.96
CA LEU A 200 -7.12 12.47 -0.20
C LEU A 200 -8.25 13.49 0.03
N ASN A 201 -8.07 14.46 0.91
CA ASN A 201 -9.08 15.44 1.33
C ASN A 201 -10.28 14.84 2.08
N THR A 202 -10.15 13.64 2.62
CA THR A 202 -11.24 12.97 3.33
C THR A 202 -11.20 13.21 4.83
N GLU A 203 -10.06 13.61 5.38
CA GLU A 203 -9.90 13.89 6.81
C GLU A 203 -10.17 15.36 7.15
N ASN A 204 -10.62 15.60 8.39
CA ASN A 204 -10.73 16.97 8.92
C ASN A 204 -9.32 17.60 9.03
N PRO A 205 -9.10 18.85 8.56
CA PRO A 205 -7.80 19.52 8.66
C PRO A 205 -7.20 19.57 10.07
N ALA A 206 -8.00 19.72 11.12
CA ALA A 206 -7.54 19.70 12.50
C ALA A 206 -6.91 18.34 12.88
N ARG A 207 -7.39 17.24 12.29
CA ARG A 207 -6.85 15.91 12.55
C ARG A 207 -5.45 15.71 11.95
N LEU A 208 -5.12 16.40 10.86
CA LEU A 208 -3.78 16.34 10.26
C LEU A 208 -2.72 16.87 11.24
N LEU A 209 -2.99 18.02 11.87
CA LEU A 209 -2.09 18.57 12.89
C LEU A 209 -2.00 17.67 14.14
N THR A 210 -3.12 17.09 14.55
CA THR A 210 -3.13 16.09 15.65
C THR A 210 -2.23 14.89 15.32
N LYS A 211 -2.25 14.40 14.09
CA LYS A 211 -1.33 13.33 13.65
C LYS A 211 0.13 13.81 13.70
N CYS A 212 0.42 15.06 13.32
CA CYS A 212 1.78 15.61 13.47
C CYS A 212 2.24 15.61 14.94
N HIS A 213 1.36 15.95 15.88
CA HIS A 213 1.65 15.84 17.32
C HIS A 213 1.87 14.37 17.74
N ASP A 214 1.09 13.41 17.21
CA ASP A 214 1.32 11.99 17.49
C ASP A 214 2.70 11.51 17.03
N TYR A 215 3.20 12.00 15.89
CA TYR A 215 4.57 11.76 15.42
C TYR A 215 5.60 12.40 16.33
N GLN A 216 5.38 13.64 16.77
CA GLN A 216 6.27 14.33 17.70
C GLN A 216 6.34 13.63 19.06
N ASP A 217 5.18 13.20 19.58
CA ASP A 217 5.12 12.43 20.83
C ASP A 217 5.90 11.12 20.72
N HIS A 218 5.80 10.44 19.58
CA HIS A 218 6.55 9.20 19.31
C HIS A 218 8.05 9.44 19.16
N LEU A 219 8.45 10.55 18.51
CA LEU A 219 9.85 10.99 18.45
C LEU A 219 10.39 11.26 19.86
N ASN A 220 9.62 11.98 20.69
CA ASN A 220 10.01 12.33 22.07
C ASN A 220 10.07 11.10 23.01
N ALA A 221 9.35 10.01 22.66
CA ALA A 221 9.42 8.76 23.42
C ALA A 221 10.71 7.96 23.18
N ASP A 222 11.54 8.39 22.23
CA ASP A 222 12.88 7.83 21.89
C ASP A 222 12.89 6.33 21.57
N THR A 223 11.72 5.73 21.34
CA THR A 223 11.59 4.28 21.14
C THR A 223 12.21 3.83 19.80
N GLU A 224 12.00 4.61 18.75
CA GLU A 224 12.54 4.33 17.42
C GLU A 224 14.06 4.54 17.41
N GLN A 225 14.52 5.68 17.91
CA GLN A 225 15.94 6.06 17.94
C GLN A 225 16.76 5.11 18.82
N ALA A 226 16.20 4.65 19.94
CA ALA A 226 16.87 3.68 20.80
C ALA A 226 17.12 2.34 20.09
N SER A 227 16.31 1.98 19.10
CA SER A 227 16.41 0.73 18.33
C SER A 227 17.21 0.86 17.04
N THR A 228 17.11 2.01 16.36
CA THR A 228 17.65 2.22 15.00
C THR A 228 18.75 3.29 14.94
N GLY A 229 18.87 4.13 15.96
CA GLY A 229 19.80 5.24 16.01
C GLY A 229 19.29 6.55 15.37
N TYR A 230 18.12 6.54 14.74
CA TYR A 230 17.52 7.70 14.07
C TYR A 230 15.99 7.61 14.06
N TYR A 231 15.33 8.70 13.64
CA TYR A 231 13.89 8.74 13.44
C TYR A 231 13.57 8.87 11.93
N PRO A 232 12.63 8.08 11.39
CA PRO A 232 12.27 8.15 9.98
C PRO A 232 11.73 9.51 9.57
N GLN A 233 12.03 9.95 8.36
CA GLN A 233 11.43 11.14 7.77
C GLN A 233 9.93 10.91 7.54
N VAL A 234 9.10 11.84 8.01
CA VAL A 234 7.64 11.76 7.81
C VAL A 234 7.25 12.52 6.54
N ILE A 235 6.54 11.85 5.63
CA ILE A 235 6.10 12.43 4.36
C ILE A 235 4.57 12.49 4.33
N TRP A 236 4.01 13.69 4.19
CA TRP A 236 2.61 13.89 3.85
C TRP A 236 2.46 13.96 2.33
N ILE A 237 1.73 12.99 1.76
CA ILE A 237 1.39 12.93 0.33
C ILE A 237 -0.05 13.43 0.17
N MET A 238 -0.19 14.63 -0.37
CA MET A 238 -1.47 15.35 -0.40
C MET A 238 -1.90 15.65 -1.83
N ASN A 239 -3.19 15.48 -2.14
CA ASN A 239 -3.73 15.78 -3.46
C ASN A 239 -4.28 17.20 -3.61
N SER A 240 -4.12 18.06 -2.60
CA SER A 240 -4.61 19.44 -2.57
C SER A 240 -3.54 20.42 -2.15
N LEU A 241 -3.11 21.28 -3.09
CA LEU A 241 -2.15 22.36 -2.83
C LEU A 241 -2.59 23.29 -1.68
N ARG A 242 -3.90 23.61 -1.62
CA ARG A 242 -4.44 24.47 -0.55
C ARG A 242 -4.32 23.83 0.83
N ARG A 243 -4.59 22.53 0.94
CA ARG A 243 -4.45 21.81 2.23
C ARG A 243 -2.99 21.63 2.60
N ALA A 244 -2.16 21.34 1.62
CA ALA A 244 -0.71 21.21 1.82
C ALA A 244 -0.13 22.53 2.35
N ALA A 245 -0.41 23.67 1.70
CA ALA A 245 0.03 24.98 2.17
C ALA A 245 -0.42 25.27 3.61
N ARG A 246 -1.71 25.03 3.90
CA ARG A 246 -2.24 25.22 5.25
C ARG A 246 -1.55 24.34 6.30
N LEU A 247 -1.32 23.06 6.00
CA LEU A 247 -0.61 22.17 6.93
C LEU A 247 0.84 22.62 7.13
N THR A 248 1.53 23.06 6.07
CA THR A 248 2.87 23.62 6.15
C THR A 248 2.92 24.85 7.08
N GLU A 249 1.98 25.79 6.92
CA GLU A 249 1.89 26.97 7.79
C GLU A 249 1.63 26.59 9.24
N GLN A 250 0.73 25.63 9.49
CA GLN A 250 0.42 25.17 10.85
C GLN A 250 1.62 24.48 11.51
N ILE A 251 2.35 23.64 10.78
CA ILE A 251 3.56 22.98 11.29
C ILE A 251 4.65 24.02 11.59
N ALA A 252 4.84 24.99 10.70
CA ALA A 252 5.86 26.04 10.88
C ALA A 252 5.55 26.98 12.07
N ALA A 253 4.28 27.19 12.39
CA ALA A 253 3.84 28.01 13.51
C ALA A 253 3.83 27.26 14.86
N ASP A 254 3.91 25.95 14.85
CA ASP A 254 3.79 25.13 16.05
C ASP A 254 5.16 24.86 16.67
N GLN A 255 5.41 25.50 17.81
CA GLN A 255 6.69 25.40 18.54
C GLN A 255 6.95 24.01 19.16
N TYR A 256 5.93 23.18 19.26
CA TYR A 256 6.07 21.80 19.75
C TYR A 256 6.68 20.87 18.72
N LEU A 257 6.48 21.16 17.43
CA LEU A 257 6.93 20.31 16.33
C LEU A 257 8.41 20.57 15.96
N THR A 258 9.19 19.51 15.85
CA THR A 258 10.59 19.59 15.44
C THR A 258 10.69 20.07 13.99
N PRO A 259 11.44 21.15 13.70
CA PRO A 259 11.67 21.62 12.34
C PRO A 259 12.28 20.52 11.46
N GLY A 260 11.77 20.36 10.25
CA GLY A 260 12.29 19.38 9.29
C GLY A 260 11.76 17.94 9.45
N LEU A 261 11.06 17.63 10.55
CA LEU A 261 10.47 16.29 10.76
C LEU A 261 9.49 15.90 9.65
N PHE A 262 8.77 16.88 9.09
CA PHE A 262 7.73 16.66 8.10
C PHE A 262 8.13 17.22 6.73
N LYS A 263 7.96 16.41 5.69
CA LYS A 263 7.98 16.85 4.29
C LYS A 263 6.56 16.77 3.74
N ILE A 264 6.10 17.83 3.10
CA ILE A 264 4.77 17.91 2.50
C ILE A 264 4.93 17.98 1.00
N ILE A 265 4.33 17.04 0.30
CA ILE A 265 4.41 16.90 -1.17
C ILE A 265 3.03 16.78 -1.78
N THR A 266 2.90 17.23 -3.01
CA THR A 266 1.60 17.31 -3.71
C THR A 266 1.62 16.64 -5.09
N SER A 267 2.76 16.13 -5.51
CA SER A 267 2.89 15.43 -6.78
C SER A 267 3.79 14.19 -6.70
N ALA A 268 3.63 13.28 -7.65
CA ALA A 268 4.49 12.11 -7.79
C ALA A 268 5.94 12.50 -8.10
N GLU A 269 6.14 13.58 -8.83
CA GLU A 269 7.46 14.11 -9.21
C GLU A 269 8.20 14.68 -7.98
N GLU A 270 7.47 15.34 -7.07
CA GLU A 270 8.04 15.81 -5.80
C GLU A 270 8.44 14.63 -4.90
N LEU A 271 7.57 13.61 -4.80
CA LEU A 271 7.91 12.39 -4.06
C LEU A 271 9.16 11.72 -4.63
N ALA A 272 9.20 11.54 -5.96
CA ALA A 272 10.34 10.91 -6.62
C ALA A 272 11.65 11.67 -6.35
N ARG A 273 11.63 13.01 -6.46
CA ARG A 273 12.81 13.84 -6.16
C ARG A 273 13.26 13.72 -4.70
N LEU A 274 12.33 13.73 -3.75
CA LEU A 274 12.64 13.56 -2.35
C LEU A 274 13.33 12.21 -2.09
N ILE A 275 12.79 11.12 -2.63
CA ILE A 275 13.39 9.79 -2.49
C ILE A 275 14.78 9.69 -3.14
N GLN A 276 15.00 10.39 -4.26
CA GLN A 276 16.29 10.38 -4.97
C GLN A 276 17.37 11.24 -4.26
N GLN A 277 16.97 12.23 -3.49
CA GLN A 277 17.87 13.16 -2.79
C GLN A 277 18.17 12.74 -1.36
N GLY A 278 17.35 11.87 -0.77
CA GLY A 278 17.38 11.52 0.65
C GLY A 278 16.59 12.50 1.53
N PRO A 279 16.47 12.22 2.85
CA PRO A 279 15.70 12.99 3.83
C PRO A 279 16.24 14.38 4.13
#